data_8ff9722bb1cda10e3cf0eb8207e69a06
#
_entry.id   8ff9722bb1cda10e3cf0eb8207e69a06
#
_cell.length_a   1.000
_cell.length_b   1.000
_cell.length_c   1.000
_cell.angle_alpha   90.00
_cell.angle_beta   90.00
_cell.angle_gamma   90.00
#
_symmetry.space_group_name_H-M   'P 1'
#
loop_
_entity.id
_entity.type
_entity.pdbx_description
1 polymer ?
#
loop_
_entity_poly.entity_id
_entity_poly.type
_entity_poly.pdbx_seq_one_letter_code
_entity_poly.pdbx_strand_id
1 'polypeptide(L)'
;MKFWPVPHLMADSIYDVSTEMLKGCGISFLFIDVDNTIAPYSDNNVYPRMAEWVEELKNEGIEPFILSNNRGQRPKIFADGLGIGYAGKAKKPFTKVLRLVLEEKGIPRERAAIIGDQIYTDVLCASLAGIFSVLVRPISLKNPLLAARYGLEMPFRLIYKRRQRRGKRGKTPEK
;
A
#
# COMPACT_ATOMS: atom_id res chain seq x y z
N MET A 1 -16.86 -16.58 0.39
CA MET A 1 -16.31 -15.20 0.28
C MET A 1 -15.90 -14.97 -1.17
N LYS A 2 -16.49 -14.02 -1.88
CA LYS A 2 -16.04 -13.68 -3.25
C LYS A 2 -14.73 -12.89 -3.15
N PHE A 3 -13.61 -13.51 -3.39
CA PHE A 3 -12.29 -12.87 -3.48
C PHE A 3 -12.21 -11.97 -4.72
N TRP A 4 -12.47 -10.69 -4.53
CA TRP A 4 -12.23 -9.68 -5.56
C TRP A 4 -11.12 -8.77 -5.04
N PRO A 5 -9.99 -8.64 -5.72
CA PRO A 5 -8.89 -7.75 -5.31
C PRO A 5 -9.27 -6.29 -5.61
N VAL A 6 -10.27 -5.79 -4.88
CA VAL A 6 -10.68 -4.38 -4.94
C VAL A 6 -10.11 -3.70 -3.71
N PRO A 7 -9.34 -2.62 -3.86
CA PRO A 7 -8.74 -1.92 -2.75
C PRO A 7 -9.80 -1.32 -1.81
N HIS A 8 -9.43 -1.16 -0.53
CA HIS A 8 -10.26 -0.46 0.45
C HIS A 8 -10.21 1.04 0.21
N LEU A 9 -9.04 1.58 -0.13
CA LEU A 9 -8.81 2.98 -0.45
C LEU A 9 -7.99 3.11 -1.73
N MET A 10 -8.26 4.18 -2.52
CA MET A 10 -7.42 4.59 -3.64
C MET A 10 -7.03 6.06 -3.49
N ALA A 11 -5.76 6.36 -3.74
CA ALA A 11 -5.20 7.70 -3.76
C ALA A 11 -4.34 7.91 -5.03
N ASP A 12 -3.99 9.14 -5.33
CA ASP A 12 -3.11 9.43 -6.48
C ASP A 12 -1.64 9.20 -6.12
N SER A 13 -1.24 9.47 -4.88
CA SER A 13 0.11 9.18 -4.35
C SER A 13 0.05 8.74 -2.89
N ILE A 14 1.19 8.31 -2.34
CA ILE A 14 1.31 8.03 -0.90
C ILE A 14 1.04 9.28 -0.06
N TYR A 15 1.38 10.45 -0.57
CA TYR A 15 1.23 11.74 0.11
C TYR A 15 -0.21 12.23 0.22
N ASP A 16 -1.15 11.61 -0.52
CA ASP A 16 -2.58 11.88 -0.43
C ASP A 16 -3.28 10.95 0.58
N VAL A 17 -2.51 10.11 1.26
CA VAL A 17 -2.99 9.21 2.32
C VAL A 17 -2.59 9.79 3.65
N SER A 18 -3.51 10.53 4.29
CA SER A 18 -3.22 11.16 5.56
C SER A 18 -3.23 10.15 6.72
N THR A 19 -2.54 10.50 7.79
CA THR A 19 -2.50 9.71 9.03
C THR A 19 -3.88 9.59 9.67
N GLU A 20 -4.71 10.66 9.61
CA GLU A 20 -6.09 10.63 10.10
C GLU A 20 -6.96 9.61 9.35
N MET A 21 -6.78 9.48 8.03
CA MET A 21 -7.50 8.48 7.23
C MET A 21 -7.14 7.07 7.68
N LEU A 22 -5.87 6.78 7.92
CA LEU A 22 -5.39 5.48 8.39
C LEU A 22 -5.86 5.19 9.82
N LYS A 23 -5.75 6.15 10.72
CA LYS A 23 -6.23 6.05 12.12
C LYS A 23 -7.74 5.88 12.17
N GLY A 24 -8.49 6.60 11.34
CA GLY A 24 -9.94 6.45 11.20
C GLY A 24 -10.37 5.04 10.74
N CYS A 25 -9.47 4.29 10.10
CA CYS A 25 -9.64 2.89 9.76
C CYS A 25 -9.06 1.93 10.82
N GLY A 26 -8.57 2.42 11.96
CA GLY A 26 -7.97 1.63 13.04
C GLY A 26 -6.54 1.13 12.74
N ILE A 27 -5.88 1.69 11.73
CA ILE A 27 -4.54 1.24 11.29
C ILE A 27 -3.46 1.83 12.20
N SER A 28 -2.55 0.97 12.68
CA SER A 28 -1.36 1.34 13.43
C SER A 28 -0.08 0.70 12.87
N PHE A 29 -0.17 -0.08 11.80
CA PHE A 29 0.97 -0.68 11.12
C PHE A 29 0.76 -0.62 9.61
N LEU A 30 1.72 -0.02 8.88
CA LEU A 30 1.62 0.20 7.45
C LEU A 30 2.77 -0.47 6.70
N PHE A 31 2.48 -1.54 5.98
CA PHE A 31 3.39 -2.09 4.98
C PHE A 31 3.45 -1.16 3.78
N ILE A 32 4.65 -0.84 3.31
CA ILE A 32 4.90 0.07 2.20
C ILE A 32 5.64 -0.69 1.10
N ASP A 33 5.07 -0.77 -0.10
CA ASP A 33 5.80 -1.21 -1.27
C ASP A 33 6.77 -0.12 -1.76
N VAL A 34 7.87 -0.52 -2.40
CA VAL A 34 8.91 0.41 -2.86
C VAL A 34 8.76 0.75 -4.34
N ASP A 35 8.79 -0.30 -5.16
CA ASP A 35 8.96 -0.17 -6.59
C ASP A 35 7.73 0.47 -7.24
N ASN A 36 7.91 1.66 -7.80
CA ASN A 36 6.86 2.45 -8.44
C ASN A 36 5.75 2.97 -7.50
N THR A 37 5.90 2.72 -6.19
CA THR A 37 5.01 3.18 -5.10
C THR A 37 5.58 4.40 -4.40
N ILE A 38 6.77 4.28 -3.78
CA ILE A 38 7.47 5.41 -3.14
C ILE A 38 8.58 5.98 -4.00
N ALA A 39 9.17 5.16 -4.90
CA ALA A 39 10.20 5.59 -5.84
C ALA A 39 10.08 4.86 -7.18
N PRO A 40 10.42 5.50 -8.32
CA PRO A 40 10.49 4.83 -9.61
C PRO A 40 11.59 3.75 -9.58
N TYR A 41 11.47 2.72 -10.43
CA TYR A 41 12.42 1.59 -10.49
C TYR A 41 13.88 2.01 -10.68
N SER A 42 14.11 3.12 -11.36
CA SER A 42 15.45 3.63 -11.71
C SER A 42 16.09 4.49 -10.63
N ASP A 43 15.39 4.74 -9.51
CA ASP A 43 15.85 5.70 -8.51
C ASP A 43 15.90 5.05 -7.11
N ASN A 44 17.05 5.19 -6.45
CA ASN A 44 17.30 4.67 -5.10
C ASN A 44 17.44 5.78 -4.05
N ASN A 45 17.10 7.02 -4.40
CA ASN A 45 17.23 8.14 -3.47
C ASN A 45 16.03 8.23 -2.53
N VAL A 46 16.31 8.50 -1.27
CA VAL A 46 15.33 8.91 -0.29
C VAL A 46 15.21 10.43 -0.36
N TYR A 47 14.05 10.93 -0.74
CA TYR A 47 13.78 12.36 -0.83
C TYR A 47 13.22 12.92 0.48
N PRO A 48 13.48 14.21 0.80
CA PRO A 48 13.02 14.82 2.05
C PRO A 48 11.52 14.63 2.30
N ARG A 49 10.68 14.85 1.29
CA ARG A 49 9.22 14.67 1.41
C ARG A 49 8.82 13.24 1.80
N MET A 50 9.59 12.23 1.35
CA MET A 50 9.34 10.83 1.72
C MET A 50 9.69 10.59 3.19
N ALA A 51 10.82 11.15 3.64
CA ALA A 51 11.23 11.08 5.05
C ALA A 51 10.24 11.81 5.95
N GLU A 52 9.79 13.00 5.57
CA GLU A 52 8.77 13.77 6.29
C GLU A 52 7.46 12.98 6.46
N TRP A 53 6.98 12.36 5.38
CA TRP A 53 5.77 11.53 5.43
C TRP A 53 5.93 10.30 6.35
N VAL A 54 7.09 9.65 6.33
CA VAL A 54 7.39 8.51 7.21
C VAL A 54 7.48 8.95 8.67
N GLU A 55 8.08 10.10 8.95
CA GLU A 55 8.14 10.65 10.32
C GLU A 55 6.74 11.07 10.81
N GLU A 56 5.90 11.63 9.95
CA GLU A 56 4.50 11.92 10.29
C GLU A 56 3.74 10.65 10.70
N LEU A 57 3.90 9.53 9.95
CA LEU A 57 3.31 8.24 10.32
C LEU A 57 3.74 7.80 11.72
N LYS A 58 5.06 7.85 12.01
CA LYS A 58 5.62 7.46 13.32
C LYS A 58 5.07 8.33 14.44
N ASN A 59 5.06 9.65 14.26
CA ASN A 59 4.59 10.61 15.25
C ASN A 59 3.10 10.40 15.59
N GLU A 60 2.32 9.94 14.62
CA GLU A 60 0.90 9.62 14.79
C GLU A 60 0.63 8.17 15.26
N GLY A 61 1.68 7.43 15.63
CA GLY A 61 1.57 6.07 16.17
C GLY A 61 1.28 4.99 15.13
N ILE A 62 1.60 5.26 13.86
CA ILE A 62 1.54 4.28 12.77
C ILE A 62 2.97 3.81 12.47
N GLU A 63 3.28 2.55 12.72
CA GLU A 63 4.59 1.98 12.41
C GLU A 63 4.71 1.68 10.92
N PRO A 64 5.59 2.37 10.16
CA PRO A 64 5.86 2.07 8.75
C PRO A 64 6.87 0.93 8.62
N PHE A 65 6.67 0.07 7.62
CA PHE A 65 7.53 -1.09 7.36
C PHE A 65 7.57 -1.39 5.85
N ILE A 66 8.75 -1.52 5.26
CA ILE A 66 8.90 -1.86 3.85
C ILE A 66 8.62 -3.34 3.59
N LEU A 67 7.72 -3.63 2.65
CA LEU A 67 7.42 -4.99 2.18
C LEU A 67 7.52 -5.06 0.65
N SER A 68 8.65 -5.55 0.12
CA SER A 68 8.92 -5.51 -1.32
C SER A 68 9.19 -6.89 -1.91
N ASN A 69 8.78 -7.08 -3.17
CA ASN A 69 9.12 -8.26 -3.98
C ASN A 69 10.56 -8.22 -4.51
N ASN A 70 11.23 -7.09 -4.40
CA ASN A 70 12.59 -6.91 -4.87
C ASN A 70 13.56 -7.86 -4.14
N ARG A 71 14.44 -8.49 -4.90
CA ARG A 71 15.43 -9.47 -4.39
C ARG A 71 16.80 -8.84 -4.11
N GLY A 72 17.03 -7.61 -4.56
CA GLY A 72 18.27 -6.86 -4.40
C GLY A 72 18.32 -6.06 -3.09
N GLN A 73 19.26 -5.14 -3.04
CA GLN A 73 19.49 -4.29 -1.86
C GLN A 73 18.52 -3.11 -1.75
N ARG A 74 17.73 -2.85 -2.77
CA ARG A 74 16.84 -1.68 -2.85
C ARG A 74 15.90 -1.54 -1.64
N PRO A 75 15.18 -2.59 -1.17
CA PRO A 75 14.34 -2.45 0.03
C PRO A 75 15.13 -2.03 1.27
N LYS A 76 16.38 -2.55 1.41
CA LYS A 76 17.28 -2.18 2.50
C LYS A 76 17.73 -0.73 2.42
N ILE A 77 18.10 -0.25 1.22
CA ILE A 77 18.53 1.14 1.01
C ILE A 77 17.44 2.13 1.47
N PHE A 78 16.18 1.88 1.07
CA PHE A 78 15.07 2.73 1.51
C PHE A 78 14.78 2.60 3.01
N ALA A 79 14.84 1.39 3.55
CA ALA A 79 14.62 1.16 4.97
C ALA A 79 15.68 1.86 5.84
N ASP A 80 16.95 1.71 5.50
CA ASP A 80 18.06 2.36 6.20
C ASP A 80 17.93 3.90 6.10
N GLY A 81 17.63 4.42 4.91
CA GLY A 81 17.49 5.87 4.69
C GLY A 81 16.27 6.50 5.35
N LEU A 82 15.23 5.71 5.64
CA LEU A 82 14.00 6.14 6.33
C LEU A 82 13.98 5.77 7.81
N GLY A 83 14.95 5.01 8.30
CA GLY A 83 15.00 4.55 9.68
C GLY A 83 13.81 3.66 10.06
N ILE A 84 13.44 2.71 9.17
CA ILE A 84 12.30 1.79 9.36
C ILE A 84 12.68 0.34 9.07
N GLY A 85 11.85 -0.60 9.51
CA GLY A 85 12.05 -2.02 9.23
C GLY A 85 11.74 -2.40 7.77
N TYR A 86 12.25 -3.55 7.32
CA TYR A 86 11.94 -4.05 5.99
C TYR A 86 11.93 -5.58 5.87
N ALA A 87 11.19 -6.06 4.89
CA ALA A 87 11.30 -7.42 4.36
C ALA A 87 11.34 -7.38 2.82
N GLY A 88 12.48 -7.77 2.25
CA GLY A 88 12.61 -8.03 0.81
C GLY A 88 12.17 -9.45 0.46
N LYS A 89 12.14 -9.78 -0.84
CA LYS A 89 11.74 -11.11 -1.35
C LYS A 89 10.38 -11.58 -0.82
N ALA A 90 9.45 -10.64 -0.60
CA ALA A 90 8.16 -10.91 0.04
C ALA A 90 7.26 -11.86 -0.74
N LYS A 91 7.50 -12.00 -2.06
CA LYS A 91 6.72 -12.85 -2.98
C LYS A 91 5.22 -12.53 -2.98
N LYS A 92 4.85 -11.26 -2.81
CA LYS A 92 3.45 -10.84 -2.98
C LYS A 92 2.90 -11.32 -4.33
N PRO A 93 1.70 -11.90 -4.42
CA PRO A 93 0.61 -11.84 -3.45
C PRO A 93 0.64 -12.91 -2.35
N PHE A 94 1.62 -13.80 -2.28
CA PHE A 94 1.71 -14.76 -1.18
C PHE A 94 1.93 -14.03 0.15
N THR A 95 1.19 -14.46 1.18
CA THR A 95 1.09 -13.73 2.46
C THR A 95 2.11 -14.19 3.50
N LYS A 96 2.96 -15.18 3.20
CA LYS A 96 3.85 -15.81 4.19
C LYS A 96 4.74 -14.79 4.91
N VAL A 97 5.47 -13.97 4.17
CA VAL A 97 6.39 -12.97 4.74
C VAL A 97 5.62 -11.90 5.52
N LEU A 98 4.52 -11.40 4.96
CA LEU A 98 3.65 -10.43 5.63
C LEU A 98 3.16 -10.95 6.98
N ARG A 99 2.65 -12.19 7.03
CA ARG A 99 2.15 -12.81 8.27
C ARG A 99 3.24 -13.01 9.30
N LEU A 100 4.43 -13.44 8.88
CA LEU A 100 5.58 -13.60 9.78
C LEU A 100 5.96 -12.26 10.44
N VAL A 101 5.96 -11.16 9.68
CA VAL A 101 6.24 -9.82 10.24
C VAL A 101 5.17 -9.40 11.25
N LEU A 102 3.89 -9.63 10.94
CA LEU A 102 2.80 -9.31 11.88
C LEU A 102 2.89 -10.14 13.17
N GLU A 103 3.20 -11.43 13.06
CA GLU A 103 3.41 -12.33 14.20
C GLU A 103 4.59 -11.88 15.07
N GLU A 104 5.75 -11.63 14.45
CA GLU A 104 6.97 -11.20 15.15
C GLU A 104 6.76 -9.89 15.92
N LYS A 105 5.97 -8.97 15.36
CA LYS A 105 5.67 -7.67 15.96
C LYS A 105 4.43 -7.67 16.86
N GLY A 106 3.70 -8.78 16.96
CA GLY A 106 2.47 -8.86 17.75
C GLY A 106 1.34 -7.96 17.22
N ILE A 107 1.30 -7.66 15.91
CA ILE A 107 0.31 -6.75 15.32
C ILE A 107 -0.91 -7.54 14.84
N PRO A 108 -2.11 -7.25 15.36
CA PRO A 108 -3.34 -7.81 14.83
C PRO A 108 -3.56 -7.38 13.36
N ARG A 109 -4.01 -8.30 12.51
CA ARG A 109 -4.25 -8.01 11.09
C ARG A 109 -5.25 -6.85 10.85
N GLU A 110 -6.22 -6.69 11.76
CA GLU A 110 -7.23 -5.63 11.70
C GLU A 110 -6.62 -4.24 11.88
N ARG A 111 -5.41 -4.16 12.44
CA ARG A 111 -4.65 -2.93 12.65
C ARG A 111 -3.56 -2.71 11.60
N ALA A 112 -3.44 -3.62 10.63
CA ALA A 112 -2.43 -3.57 9.59
C ALA A 112 -3.03 -3.14 8.24
N ALA A 113 -2.22 -2.40 7.47
CA ALA A 113 -2.51 -2.04 6.09
C ALA A 113 -1.31 -2.29 5.18
N ILE A 114 -1.55 -2.37 3.89
CA ILE A 114 -0.51 -2.30 2.85
C ILE A 114 -0.84 -1.17 1.88
N ILE A 115 0.17 -0.37 1.52
CA ILE A 115 0.11 0.62 0.46
C ILE A 115 1.02 0.21 -0.69
N GLY A 116 0.49 0.20 -1.92
CA GLY A 116 1.22 -0.20 -3.12
C GLY A 116 0.54 0.26 -4.39
N ASP A 117 1.22 0.11 -5.53
CA ASP A 117 0.73 0.55 -6.85
C ASP A 117 -0.01 -0.56 -7.64
N GLN A 118 0.07 -1.83 -7.18
CA GLN A 118 -0.35 -2.99 -7.96
C GLN A 118 -1.50 -3.76 -7.31
N ILE A 119 -2.54 -4.03 -8.11
CA ILE A 119 -3.68 -4.83 -7.65
C ILE A 119 -3.28 -6.31 -7.47
N TYR A 120 -2.57 -6.89 -8.42
CA TYR A 120 -2.25 -8.33 -8.40
C TYR A 120 -1.15 -8.74 -7.42
N THR A 121 -0.43 -7.79 -6.86
CA THR A 121 0.56 -8.05 -5.80
C THR A 121 0.09 -7.51 -4.47
N ASP A 122 -0.06 -6.20 -4.33
CA ASP A 122 -0.30 -5.53 -3.04
C ASP A 122 -1.74 -5.70 -2.55
N VAL A 123 -2.72 -5.33 -3.39
CA VAL A 123 -4.14 -5.43 -3.01
C VAL A 123 -4.55 -6.89 -2.83
N LEU A 124 -4.10 -7.78 -3.72
CA LEU A 124 -4.38 -9.21 -3.60
C LEU A 124 -3.72 -9.81 -2.36
N CYS A 125 -2.46 -9.43 -2.05
CA CYS A 125 -1.78 -9.84 -0.82
C CYS A 125 -2.56 -9.39 0.42
N ALA A 126 -2.99 -8.13 0.46
CA ALA A 126 -3.82 -7.61 1.55
C ALA A 126 -5.13 -8.40 1.71
N SER A 127 -5.82 -8.65 0.59
CA SER A 127 -7.08 -9.42 0.58
C SER A 127 -6.89 -10.84 1.12
N LEU A 128 -5.81 -11.53 0.71
CA LEU A 128 -5.49 -12.88 1.17
C LEU A 128 -5.02 -12.91 2.64
N ALA A 129 -4.38 -11.84 3.12
CA ALA A 129 -3.95 -11.70 4.50
C ALA A 129 -5.08 -11.26 5.44
N GLY A 130 -6.14 -10.66 4.90
CA GLY A 130 -7.24 -10.07 5.68
C GLY A 130 -6.86 -8.73 6.31
N ILE A 131 -5.99 -7.93 5.66
CA ILE A 131 -5.58 -6.59 6.10
C ILE A 131 -6.15 -5.50 5.20
N PHE A 132 -6.09 -4.25 5.64
CA PHE A 132 -6.52 -3.10 4.85
C PHE A 132 -5.57 -2.86 3.65
N SER A 133 -6.11 -2.37 2.53
CA SER A 133 -5.31 -2.09 1.32
C SER A 133 -5.54 -0.68 0.81
N VAL A 134 -4.44 0.00 0.54
CA VAL A 134 -4.40 1.30 -0.12
C VAL A 134 -3.71 1.13 -1.47
N LEU A 135 -4.41 1.47 -2.55
CA LEU A 135 -3.87 1.45 -3.89
C LEU A 135 -3.53 2.87 -4.33
N VAL A 136 -2.28 3.11 -4.67
CA VAL A 136 -1.84 4.39 -5.26
C VAL A 136 -1.65 4.28 -6.77
N ARG A 137 -1.49 5.41 -7.43
CA ARG A 137 -1.08 5.41 -8.84
C ARG A 137 0.40 5.05 -8.94
N PRO A 138 0.79 4.22 -9.92
CA PRO A 138 2.20 4.01 -10.21
C PRO A 138 2.87 5.31 -10.62
N ILE A 139 4.08 5.56 -10.09
CA ILE A 139 4.86 6.79 -10.37
C ILE A 139 5.20 6.89 -11.86
N SER A 140 5.49 5.75 -12.50
CA SER A 140 5.87 5.71 -13.92
C SER A 140 5.24 4.52 -14.64
N LEU A 141 4.70 4.78 -15.82
CA LEU A 141 4.20 3.76 -16.76
C LEU A 141 5.03 3.71 -18.06
N LYS A 142 6.25 4.23 -18.05
CA LYS A 142 7.14 4.26 -19.22
C LYS A 142 7.51 2.86 -19.73
N ASN A 143 7.52 1.86 -18.86
CA ASN A 143 7.77 0.47 -19.23
C ASN A 143 6.46 -0.13 -19.81
N PRO A 144 6.46 -0.66 -21.07
CA PRO A 144 5.27 -1.22 -21.70
C PRO A 144 4.62 -2.37 -20.92
N LEU A 145 5.42 -3.21 -20.24
CA LEU A 145 4.90 -4.30 -19.42
C LEU A 145 4.12 -3.77 -18.20
N LEU A 146 4.60 -2.69 -17.59
CA LEU A 146 3.90 -2.04 -16.47
C LEU A 146 2.61 -1.38 -16.95
N ALA A 147 2.65 -0.74 -18.12
CA ALA A 147 1.47 -0.14 -18.74
C ALA A 147 0.42 -1.20 -19.10
N ALA A 148 0.82 -2.33 -19.69
CA ALA A 148 -0.07 -3.45 -20.01
C ALA A 148 -0.70 -4.04 -18.74
N ARG A 149 0.09 -4.28 -17.68
CA ARG A 149 -0.42 -4.74 -16.38
C ARG A 149 -1.40 -3.74 -15.76
N TYR A 150 -1.09 -2.46 -15.76
CA TYR A 150 -2.00 -1.42 -15.30
C TYR A 150 -3.33 -1.44 -16.07
N GLY A 151 -3.28 -1.69 -17.39
CA GLY A 151 -4.48 -1.89 -18.21
C GLY A 151 -5.33 -3.07 -17.74
N LEU A 152 -4.71 -4.21 -17.43
CA LEU A 152 -5.40 -5.39 -16.88
C LEU A 152 -6.04 -5.14 -15.51
N GLU A 153 -5.54 -4.17 -14.74
CA GLU A 153 -6.08 -3.78 -13.44
C GLU A 153 -7.29 -2.83 -13.53
N MET A 154 -7.53 -2.23 -14.70
CA MET A 154 -8.61 -1.24 -14.88
C MET A 154 -10.00 -1.70 -14.44
N PRO A 155 -10.44 -2.96 -14.70
CA PRO A 155 -11.75 -3.42 -14.22
C PRO A 155 -11.92 -3.27 -12.70
N PHE A 156 -10.91 -3.60 -11.91
CA PHE A 156 -10.95 -3.51 -10.45
C PHE A 156 -10.96 -2.06 -9.96
N ARG A 157 -10.19 -1.19 -10.62
CA ARG A 157 -10.19 0.26 -10.36
C ARG A 157 -11.56 0.88 -10.65
N LEU A 158 -12.23 0.44 -11.71
CA LEU A 158 -13.59 0.88 -12.06
C LEU A 158 -14.63 0.37 -11.07
N ILE A 159 -14.51 -0.88 -10.58
CA ILE A 159 -15.39 -1.42 -9.55
C ILE A 159 -15.27 -0.59 -8.27
N TYR A 160 -14.06 -0.24 -7.83
CA TYR A 160 -13.85 0.65 -6.70
C TYR A 160 -14.57 1.99 -6.88
N LYS A 161 -14.33 2.67 -8.02
CA LYS A 161 -14.97 3.97 -8.33
C LYS A 161 -16.50 3.88 -8.32
N ARG A 162 -17.08 2.80 -8.85
CA ARG A 162 -18.53 2.56 -8.82
C ARG A 162 -19.06 2.37 -7.40
N ARG A 163 -18.33 1.65 -6.53
CA ARG A 163 -18.71 1.46 -5.11
C ARG A 163 -18.72 2.80 -4.37
N GLN A 164 -17.70 3.63 -4.55
CA GLN A 164 -17.62 4.96 -3.93
C GLN A 164 -18.78 5.88 -4.36
N ARG A 165 -19.13 5.88 -5.65
CA ARG A 165 -20.27 6.67 -6.17
C ARG A 165 -21.61 6.22 -5.58
N ARG A 166 -21.82 4.92 -5.36
CA ARG A 166 -23.03 4.38 -4.74
C ARG A 166 -23.12 4.74 -3.25
N GLY A 167 -22.02 4.65 -2.52
CA GLY A 167 -21.95 5.05 -1.11
C GLY A 167 -22.25 6.53 -0.87
N LYS A 168 -21.84 7.41 -1.79
CA LYS A 168 -22.14 8.85 -1.71
C LYS A 168 -23.61 9.17 -2.02
N ARG A 169 -24.27 8.41 -2.92
CA ARG A 169 -25.70 8.62 -3.25
C ARG A 169 -26.65 8.17 -2.15
N GLY A 170 -26.26 7.22 -1.30
CA GLY A 170 -27.07 6.77 -0.16
C GLY A 170 -26.99 7.68 1.08
N LYS A 171 -26.19 8.74 1.06
CA LYS A 171 -26.02 9.72 2.14
C LYS A 171 -26.59 11.10 1.78
N THR A 172 -27.67 11.14 1.00
CA THR A 172 -28.41 12.41 0.83
C THR A 172 -29.08 12.73 2.16
N PRO A 173 -28.84 13.89 2.79
CA PRO A 173 -29.53 14.25 4.01
C PRO A 173 -31.02 14.42 3.69
N GLU A 174 -31.86 13.73 4.46
CA GLU A 174 -33.28 14.13 4.56
C GLU A 174 -33.32 15.59 5.00
N LYS A 175 -34.05 16.37 4.24
CA LYS A 175 -34.32 17.78 4.53
C LYS A 175 -35.35 17.92 5.67
#